data_ca7392d50fcbbe64648b0e4118edf838
#
_entry.id   ca7392d50fcbbe64648b0e4118edf838
#
_cell.length_a   1.000
_cell.length_b   1.000
_cell.length_c   1.000
_cell.angle_alpha   90.00
_cell.angle_beta   90.00
_cell.angle_gamma   90.00
#
_symmetry.space_group_name_H-M   'P 1'
#
loop_
_entity.id
_entity.type
_entity.pdbx_description
1 polymer ?
#
loop_
_entity_poly.entity_id
_entity_poly.type
_entity_poly.pdbx_seq_one_letter_code
_entity_poly.pdbx_strand_id
1 'polypeptide(L)'
;MVDAGIEIVVMEVASQGLKLHRTQGFVFEVGIFTNLEPDHIGPNEHASFEEYQACKGLLFKQCRHGIVNKDDEHMEAVLKGHTCDLETYGFSPEADLRAEDAHMIGGKGYLGISYHVRGLMDFPVEIDIPGKFSIYNSLTAIAICRHFKVSQENIIRALKVARVKGRIEMIKVSDEFTLMIDYAHNAMALESLLTTLREYHPHRLVCLFGCGGNRAKARRYEMGEVSGKLADLTIITVSYTH
;
A
#
# COMPACT_ATOMS: atom_id res chain seq x y z
N MET A 1 14.47 22.95 2.32
CA MET A 1 14.92 21.54 2.45
C MET A 1 16.46 21.48 2.38
N VAL A 2 17.08 21.99 1.35
CA VAL A 2 18.57 21.98 1.23
C VAL A 2 19.23 22.67 2.44
N ASP A 3 18.78 23.86 2.81
CA ASP A 3 19.32 24.61 3.96
C ASP A 3 19.10 23.90 5.31
N ALA A 4 18.21 22.91 5.36
CA ALA A 4 17.98 22.06 6.54
C ALA A 4 18.78 20.74 6.51
N GLY A 5 19.69 20.57 5.52
CA GLY A 5 20.52 19.38 5.39
C GLY A 5 19.75 18.09 5.03
N ILE A 6 18.58 18.22 4.39
CA ILE A 6 17.80 17.05 3.94
C ILE A 6 18.47 16.46 2.70
N GLU A 7 18.87 15.20 2.78
CA GLU A 7 19.55 14.47 1.72
C GLU A 7 18.59 13.68 0.83
N ILE A 8 17.48 13.15 1.39
CA ILE A 8 16.50 12.33 0.69
C ILE A 8 15.10 12.87 0.97
N VAL A 9 14.30 13.00 -0.09
CA VAL A 9 12.89 13.39 -0.02
C VAL A 9 12.06 12.28 -0.64
N VAL A 10 11.09 11.76 0.09
CA VAL A 10 10.06 10.85 -0.43
C VAL A 10 8.79 11.65 -0.65
N MET A 11 8.24 11.57 -1.87
CA MET A 11 7.08 12.36 -2.27
C MET A 11 6.01 11.47 -2.90
N GLU A 12 4.77 11.62 -2.48
CA GLU A 12 3.62 11.06 -3.18
C GLU A 12 3.32 11.88 -4.42
N VAL A 13 3.25 11.22 -5.58
CA VAL A 13 3.02 11.87 -6.87
C VAL A 13 1.68 11.41 -7.44
N ALA A 14 0.67 12.26 -7.31
CA ALA A 14 -0.65 11.99 -7.89
C ALA A 14 -0.61 12.05 -9.43
N SER A 15 -1.36 11.19 -10.11
CA SER A 15 -1.51 11.16 -11.56
C SER A 15 -1.97 12.50 -12.15
N GLN A 16 -2.87 13.21 -11.46
CA GLN A 16 -3.25 14.57 -11.82
C GLN A 16 -2.09 15.57 -11.69
N GLY A 17 -1.21 15.38 -10.70
CA GLY A 17 0.00 16.20 -10.58
C GLY A 17 0.90 16.07 -11.79
N LEU A 18 1.06 14.86 -12.31
CA LEU A 18 1.79 14.57 -13.55
C LEU A 18 1.09 15.16 -14.77
N LYS A 19 -0.22 14.94 -14.91
CA LYS A 19 -1.06 15.51 -15.99
C LYS A 19 -0.95 17.03 -16.08
N LEU A 20 -0.93 17.71 -14.93
CA LEU A 20 -0.86 19.16 -14.81
C LEU A 20 0.58 19.70 -14.75
N HIS A 21 1.58 18.88 -15.05
CA HIS A 21 2.99 19.24 -15.07
C HIS A 21 3.52 19.85 -13.74
N ARG A 22 2.92 19.49 -12.59
CA ARG A 22 3.33 20.01 -11.27
C ARG A 22 4.73 19.56 -10.85
N THR A 23 5.24 18.49 -11.45
CA THR A 23 6.57 17.95 -11.23
C THR A 23 7.55 18.31 -12.36
N GLN A 24 7.16 19.18 -13.29
CA GLN A 24 8.02 19.55 -14.40
C GLN A 24 9.25 20.35 -13.91
N GLY A 25 10.39 20.09 -14.52
CA GLY A 25 11.63 20.83 -14.29
C GLY A 25 12.67 20.11 -13.43
N PHE A 26 12.37 18.92 -12.92
CA PHE A 26 13.36 18.07 -12.28
C PHE A 26 13.17 16.58 -12.62
N VAL A 27 14.21 15.79 -12.37
CA VAL A 27 14.19 14.34 -12.59
C VAL A 27 14.28 13.66 -11.23
N PHE A 28 13.35 12.74 -10.96
CA PHE A 28 13.40 11.92 -9.76
C PHE A 28 14.56 10.93 -9.84
N GLU A 29 15.22 10.67 -8.73
CA GLU A 29 16.20 9.58 -8.66
C GLU A 29 15.51 8.24 -8.82
N VAL A 30 14.39 8.04 -8.11
CA VAL A 30 13.60 6.82 -8.17
C VAL A 30 12.12 7.15 -8.42
N GLY A 31 11.50 6.51 -9.41
CA GLY A 31 10.06 6.46 -9.62
C GLY A 31 9.52 5.10 -9.16
N ILE A 32 8.37 5.09 -8.48
CA ILE A 32 7.80 3.86 -7.91
C ILE A 32 6.39 3.65 -8.42
N PHE A 33 6.11 2.42 -8.86
CA PHE A 33 4.77 1.95 -9.18
C PHE A 33 4.38 0.79 -8.29
N THR A 34 3.34 0.97 -7.50
CA THR A 34 2.85 -0.06 -6.56
C THR A 34 1.69 -0.85 -7.14
N ASN A 35 0.64 -0.19 -7.58
CA ASN A 35 -0.54 -0.78 -8.18
C ASN A 35 -1.37 0.27 -8.94
N LEU A 36 -2.32 -0.23 -9.72
CA LEU A 36 -3.31 0.60 -10.39
C LEU A 36 -4.70 -0.06 -10.31
N GLU A 37 -5.64 0.65 -9.73
CA GLU A 37 -7.04 0.27 -9.68
C GLU A 37 -7.89 1.32 -10.38
N PRO A 38 -9.05 0.96 -10.96
CA PRO A 38 -9.98 1.91 -11.54
C PRO A 38 -10.48 2.91 -10.49
N ASP A 39 -9.88 4.09 -10.47
CA ASP A 39 -10.23 5.20 -9.59
C ASP A 39 -9.93 6.54 -10.31
N HIS A 40 -10.31 7.65 -9.73
CA HIS A 40 -10.02 8.97 -10.26
C HIS A 40 -10.50 9.20 -11.71
N ILE A 41 -11.66 8.62 -12.06
CA ILE A 41 -12.31 8.82 -13.38
C ILE A 41 -13.58 9.65 -13.17
N GLY A 42 -13.63 10.83 -13.75
CA GLY A 42 -14.77 11.73 -13.57
C GLY A 42 -14.57 13.10 -14.19
N PRO A 43 -15.59 13.98 -14.11
CA PRO A 43 -15.58 15.28 -14.79
C PRO A 43 -14.42 16.22 -14.42
N ASN A 44 -13.89 16.07 -13.20
CA ASN A 44 -12.79 16.91 -12.68
C ASN A 44 -11.50 16.11 -12.48
N GLU A 45 -11.43 14.90 -13.00
CA GLU A 45 -10.32 13.97 -12.83
C GLU A 45 -9.79 13.51 -14.20
N HIS A 46 -9.63 12.21 -14.41
CA HIS A 46 -9.26 11.67 -15.71
C HIS A 46 -10.51 11.35 -16.55
N ALA A 47 -10.42 11.56 -17.85
CA ALA A 47 -11.53 11.29 -18.77
C ALA A 47 -11.79 9.78 -18.97
N SER A 48 -10.74 8.96 -18.80
CA SER A 48 -10.81 7.50 -18.90
C SER A 48 -9.74 6.81 -18.05
N PHE A 49 -9.87 5.50 -17.89
CA PHE A 49 -8.86 4.68 -17.24
C PHE A 49 -7.53 4.68 -17.99
N GLU A 50 -7.56 4.67 -19.32
CA GLU A 50 -6.37 4.72 -20.17
C GLU A 50 -5.62 6.05 -19.99
N GLU A 51 -6.34 7.16 -19.87
CA GLU A 51 -5.72 8.45 -19.57
C GLU A 51 -5.08 8.43 -18.17
N TYR A 52 -5.78 7.90 -17.17
CA TYR A 52 -5.25 7.76 -15.80
C TYR A 52 -3.96 6.93 -15.80
N GLN A 53 -3.96 5.79 -16.46
CA GLN A 53 -2.81 4.90 -16.63
C GLN A 53 -1.65 5.61 -17.34
N ALA A 54 -1.92 6.26 -18.47
CA ALA A 54 -0.91 7.00 -19.22
C ALA A 54 -0.29 8.14 -18.40
N CYS A 55 -1.11 8.85 -17.60
CA CYS A 55 -0.61 9.89 -16.69
C CYS A 55 0.31 9.35 -15.60
N LYS A 56 0.02 8.19 -15.01
CA LYS A 56 0.95 7.53 -14.08
C LYS A 56 2.27 7.17 -14.76
N GLY A 57 2.22 6.76 -16.02
CA GLY A 57 3.40 6.44 -16.84
C GLY A 57 4.37 7.61 -17.06
N LEU A 58 3.89 8.85 -16.94
CA LEU A 58 4.75 10.03 -17.08
C LEU A 58 5.88 10.06 -16.04
N LEU A 59 5.68 9.47 -14.85
CA LEU A 59 6.72 9.36 -13.83
C LEU A 59 7.95 8.62 -14.35
N PHE A 60 7.75 7.53 -15.14
CA PHE A 60 8.82 6.69 -15.69
C PHE A 60 9.54 7.31 -16.91
N LYS A 61 9.08 8.46 -17.35
CA LYS A 61 9.78 9.34 -18.30
C LYS A 61 10.53 10.46 -17.59
N GLN A 62 10.36 10.60 -16.28
CA GLN A 62 10.87 11.68 -15.45
C GLN A 62 11.68 11.15 -14.24
N CYS A 63 12.10 9.88 -14.26
CA CYS A 63 12.96 9.29 -13.24
C CYS A 63 14.18 8.60 -13.87
N ARG A 64 15.23 8.34 -13.06
CA ARG A 64 16.42 7.61 -13.46
C ARG A 64 16.22 6.10 -13.31
N HIS A 65 15.62 5.68 -12.20
CA HIS A 65 15.31 4.28 -11.89
C HIS A 65 13.82 4.11 -11.62
N GLY A 66 13.23 3.08 -12.19
CA GLY A 66 11.86 2.66 -11.94
C GLY A 66 11.82 1.41 -11.08
N ILE A 67 11.17 1.45 -9.91
CA ILE A 67 10.88 0.30 -9.08
C ILE A 67 9.40 -0.04 -9.26
N VAL A 68 9.09 -1.21 -9.82
CA VAL A 68 7.75 -1.50 -10.31
C VAL A 68 7.24 -2.88 -9.85
N ASN A 69 5.98 -2.92 -9.47
CA ASN A 69 5.30 -4.16 -9.10
C ASN A 69 5.07 -5.01 -10.36
N LYS A 70 5.75 -6.17 -10.44
CA LYS A 70 5.68 -7.12 -11.55
C LYS A 70 4.32 -7.83 -11.64
N ASP A 71 3.62 -7.94 -10.51
CA ASP A 71 2.36 -8.68 -10.40
C ASP A 71 1.14 -7.82 -10.75
N ASP A 72 1.31 -6.51 -10.97
CA ASP A 72 0.23 -5.64 -11.40
C ASP A 72 -0.03 -5.79 -12.91
N GLU A 73 -1.26 -6.13 -13.28
CA GLU A 73 -1.67 -6.37 -14.67
C GLU A 73 -1.51 -5.14 -15.58
N HIS A 74 -1.47 -3.95 -15.00
CA HIS A 74 -1.35 -2.69 -15.72
C HIS A 74 0.11 -2.23 -15.87
N MET A 75 1.07 -2.94 -15.30
CA MET A 75 2.48 -2.56 -15.27
C MET A 75 3.02 -2.22 -16.68
N GLU A 76 2.80 -3.10 -17.65
CA GLU A 76 3.32 -2.91 -19.01
C GLU A 76 2.75 -1.65 -19.68
N ALA A 77 1.47 -1.38 -19.48
CA ALA A 77 0.82 -0.21 -20.05
C ALA A 77 1.28 1.08 -19.35
N VAL A 78 1.48 1.08 -18.04
CA VAL A 78 2.05 2.21 -17.28
C VAL A 78 3.48 2.49 -17.74
N LEU A 79 4.27 1.47 -18.01
CA LEU A 79 5.66 1.62 -18.43
C LEU A 79 5.84 1.96 -19.91
N LYS A 80 4.75 2.07 -20.67
CA LYS A 80 4.83 2.37 -22.12
C LYS A 80 5.63 3.63 -22.41
N GLY A 81 6.77 3.45 -23.09
CA GLY A 81 7.66 4.55 -23.45
C GLY A 81 8.44 5.12 -22.26
N HIS A 82 8.68 4.35 -21.21
CA HIS A 82 9.63 4.69 -20.14
C HIS A 82 11.04 4.92 -20.70
N THR A 83 11.85 5.66 -19.97
CA THR A 83 13.24 5.98 -20.36
C THR A 83 14.25 5.68 -19.24
N CYS A 84 13.77 5.15 -18.12
CA CYS A 84 14.56 4.80 -16.95
C CYS A 84 14.98 3.33 -16.96
N ASP A 85 15.99 3.01 -16.15
CA ASP A 85 16.33 1.62 -15.80
C ASP A 85 15.23 1.08 -14.90
N LEU A 86 14.87 -0.19 -15.07
CA LEU A 86 13.79 -0.83 -14.33
C LEU A 86 14.32 -1.90 -13.37
N GLU A 87 13.74 -1.95 -12.19
CA GLU A 87 13.82 -3.01 -11.22
C GLU A 87 12.40 -3.46 -10.86
N THR A 88 12.15 -4.75 -10.90
CA THR A 88 10.84 -5.34 -10.62
C THR A 88 10.78 -5.98 -9.25
N TYR A 89 9.61 -5.92 -8.61
CA TYR A 89 9.36 -6.64 -7.38
C TYR A 89 7.97 -7.28 -7.38
N GLY A 90 7.79 -8.34 -6.56
CA GLY A 90 6.50 -9.02 -6.44
C GLY A 90 6.62 -10.45 -5.91
N PHE A 91 5.60 -11.26 -6.20
CA PHE A 91 5.61 -12.71 -5.99
C PHE A 91 6.01 -13.47 -7.24
N SER A 92 5.93 -12.84 -8.40
CA SER A 92 6.32 -13.47 -9.67
C SER A 92 7.75 -14.02 -9.58
N PRO A 93 7.99 -15.25 -10.02
CA PRO A 93 9.33 -15.84 -10.09
C PRO A 93 10.27 -15.06 -11.01
N GLU A 94 9.71 -14.26 -11.92
CA GLU A 94 10.44 -13.40 -12.85
C GLU A 94 10.78 -12.02 -12.25
N ALA A 95 10.31 -11.69 -11.04
CA ALA A 95 10.65 -10.44 -10.39
C ALA A 95 12.11 -10.45 -9.90
N ASP A 96 12.79 -9.30 -10.08
CA ASP A 96 14.18 -9.12 -9.64
C ASP A 96 14.30 -9.22 -8.12
N LEU A 97 13.30 -8.73 -7.38
CA LEU A 97 13.18 -8.85 -5.94
C LEU A 97 11.83 -9.48 -5.61
N ARG A 98 11.82 -10.68 -5.06
CA ARG A 98 10.57 -11.42 -4.85
C ARG A 98 10.38 -11.92 -3.43
N ALA A 99 9.12 -12.10 -3.05
CA ALA A 99 8.73 -12.75 -1.81
C ALA A 99 8.43 -14.23 -2.04
N GLU A 100 9.02 -15.09 -1.24
CA GLU A 100 8.75 -16.52 -1.19
C GLU A 100 8.36 -16.92 0.25
N ASP A 101 7.74 -18.08 0.41
CA ASP A 101 7.38 -18.68 1.71
C ASP A 101 6.58 -17.75 2.63
N ALA A 102 5.68 -16.96 2.06
CA ALA A 102 4.87 -16.02 2.82
C ALA A 102 3.85 -16.75 3.70
N HIS A 103 3.83 -16.43 4.99
CA HIS A 103 2.87 -16.96 5.95
C HIS A 103 2.51 -15.94 7.01
N MET A 104 1.30 -16.07 7.54
CA MET A 104 0.81 -15.21 8.60
C MET A 104 1.46 -15.56 9.93
N ILE A 105 1.82 -14.53 10.67
CA ILE A 105 2.29 -14.65 12.05
C ILE A 105 1.37 -13.83 12.96
N GLY A 106 1.16 -14.32 14.17
CA GLY A 106 0.32 -13.62 15.12
C GLY A 106 0.48 -14.14 16.52
N GLY A 107 0.08 -13.31 17.46
CA GLY A 107 0.12 -13.61 18.89
C GLY A 107 -0.83 -12.70 19.66
N LYS A 108 -0.69 -12.70 20.99
CA LYS A 108 -1.52 -11.84 21.84
C LYS A 108 -1.23 -10.36 21.56
N GLY A 109 -2.19 -9.69 20.93
CA GLY A 109 -2.14 -8.25 20.67
C GLY A 109 -1.33 -7.83 19.45
N TYR A 110 -0.91 -8.76 18.57
CA TYR A 110 -0.31 -8.42 17.28
C TYR A 110 -0.69 -9.40 16.17
N LEU A 111 -0.72 -8.89 14.96
CA LEU A 111 -0.84 -9.64 13.72
C LEU A 111 0.24 -9.17 12.77
N GLY A 112 0.81 -10.08 12.00
CA GLY A 112 1.88 -9.76 11.08
C GLY A 112 2.01 -10.81 9.99
N ILE A 113 3.06 -10.67 9.20
CA ILE A 113 3.40 -11.58 8.13
C ILE A 113 4.91 -11.82 8.09
N SER A 114 5.32 -13.05 7.79
CA SER A 114 6.71 -13.43 7.56
C SER A 114 6.84 -13.94 6.14
N TYR A 115 7.97 -13.66 5.52
CA TYR A 115 8.32 -14.16 4.19
C TYR A 115 9.83 -14.15 3.98
N HIS A 116 10.31 -14.78 2.92
CA HIS A 116 11.70 -14.74 2.52
C HIS A 116 11.87 -13.86 1.27
N VAL A 117 12.77 -12.89 1.34
CA VAL A 117 13.18 -12.10 0.17
C VAL A 117 14.17 -12.91 -0.65
N ARG A 118 13.97 -12.97 -1.97
CA ARG A 118 14.84 -13.64 -2.93
C ARG A 118 15.15 -12.75 -4.14
N GLY A 119 16.20 -13.08 -4.85
CA GLY A 119 16.65 -12.41 -6.06
C GLY A 119 17.80 -11.44 -5.77
N LEU A 120 17.60 -10.14 -5.97
CA LEU A 120 18.64 -9.14 -5.73
C LEU A 120 19.10 -9.03 -4.27
N MET A 121 18.31 -9.56 -3.34
CA MET A 121 18.65 -9.74 -1.91
C MET A 121 18.14 -11.09 -1.44
N ASP A 122 18.69 -11.61 -0.33
CA ASP A 122 18.35 -12.93 0.21
C ASP A 122 18.36 -12.88 1.75
N PHE A 123 17.16 -12.77 2.37
CA PHE A 123 17.00 -12.77 3.82
C PHE A 123 15.53 -12.94 4.24
N PRO A 124 15.28 -13.45 5.46
CA PRO A 124 13.95 -13.50 6.02
C PRO A 124 13.48 -12.12 6.50
N VAL A 125 12.19 -11.87 6.35
CA VAL A 125 11.52 -10.63 6.80
C VAL A 125 10.33 -10.97 7.67
N GLU A 126 10.18 -10.23 8.76
CA GLU A 126 8.99 -10.21 9.60
C GLU A 126 8.49 -8.76 9.72
N ILE A 127 7.21 -8.57 9.50
CA ILE A 127 6.53 -7.28 9.63
C ILE A 127 5.26 -7.44 10.47
N ASP A 128 5.05 -6.55 11.43
CA ASP A 128 3.87 -6.54 12.30
C ASP A 128 2.71 -5.74 11.66
N ILE A 129 2.53 -5.88 10.36
CA ILE A 129 1.42 -5.33 9.59
C ILE A 129 0.84 -6.50 8.79
N PRO A 130 -0.40 -6.92 9.05
CA PRO A 130 -0.99 -8.07 8.40
C PRO A 130 -1.31 -7.82 6.93
N GLY A 131 -1.49 -8.91 6.19
CA GLY A 131 -1.99 -8.91 4.83
C GLY A 131 -0.93 -8.88 3.74
N LYS A 132 -1.28 -9.52 2.63
CA LYS A 132 -0.42 -9.69 1.46
C LYS A 132 0.10 -8.36 0.90
N PHE A 133 -0.71 -7.29 0.96
CA PHE A 133 -0.29 -5.95 0.52
C PHE A 133 0.91 -5.41 1.32
N SER A 134 1.07 -5.83 2.58
CA SER A 134 2.22 -5.43 3.41
C SER A 134 3.53 -6.01 2.88
N ILE A 135 3.48 -7.16 2.20
CA ILE A 135 4.64 -7.74 1.52
C ILE A 135 5.02 -6.85 0.34
N TYR A 136 4.08 -6.46 -0.53
CA TYR A 136 4.37 -5.55 -1.65
C TYR A 136 4.96 -4.22 -1.17
N ASN A 137 4.37 -3.63 -0.12
CA ASN A 137 4.86 -2.38 0.43
C ASN A 137 6.27 -2.52 1.02
N SER A 138 6.55 -3.62 1.72
CA SER A 138 7.88 -3.88 2.27
C SER A 138 8.91 -4.21 1.20
N LEU A 139 8.57 -4.98 0.15
CA LEU A 139 9.44 -5.20 -1.01
C LEU A 139 9.81 -3.88 -1.69
N THR A 140 8.84 -2.97 -1.86
CA THR A 140 9.09 -1.62 -2.36
C THR A 140 10.11 -0.88 -1.49
N ALA A 141 9.92 -0.91 -0.17
CA ALA A 141 10.85 -0.27 0.76
C ALA A 141 12.25 -0.91 0.73
N ILE A 142 12.34 -2.23 0.62
CA ILE A 142 13.59 -2.97 0.48
C ILE A 142 14.32 -2.56 -0.81
N ALA A 143 13.62 -2.51 -1.96
CA ALA A 143 14.18 -2.11 -3.23
C ALA A 143 14.76 -0.68 -3.18
N ILE A 144 14.03 0.27 -2.58
CA ILE A 144 14.51 1.64 -2.36
C ILE A 144 15.75 1.65 -1.46
N CYS A 145 15.69 0.97 -0.32
CA CYS A 145 16.82 0.91 0.62
C CYS A 145 18.06 0.27 -0.02
N ARG A 146 17.89 -0.77 -0.85
CA ARG A 146 18.96 -1.38 -1.62
C ARG A 146 19.57 -0.39 -2.61
N HIS A 147 18.75 0.38 -3.33
CA HIS A 147 19.21 1.42 -4.26
C HIS A 147 20.11 2.42 -3.56
N PHE A 148 19.75 2.87 -2.35
CA PHE A 148 20.55 3.78 -1.52
C PHE A 148 21.61 3.08 -0.66
N LYS A 149 21.89 1.78 -0.91
CA LYS A 149 22.95 0.98 -0.24
C LYS A 149 22.79 0.92 1.28
N VAL A 150 21.57 0.95 1.79
CA VAL A 150 21.29 0.68 3.20
C VAL A 150 21.62 -0.79 3.51
N SER A 151 22.29 -1.03 4.62
CA SER A 151 22.66 -2.39 5.00
C SER A 151 21.45 -3.27 5.27
N GLN A 152 21.54 -4.55 4.92
CA GLN A 152 20.48 -5.55 5.15
C GLN A 152 20.02 -5.57 6.61
N GLU A 153 20.95 -5.51 7.57
CA GLU A 153 20.64 -5.48 9.00
C GLU A 153 19.75 -4.29 9.36
N ASN A 154 20.03 -3.11 8.82
CA ASN A 154 19.23 -1.91 9.05
C ASN A 154 17.84 -2.03 8.42
N ILE A 155 17.74 -2.64 7.23
CA ILE A 155 16.46 -2.91 6.55
C ILE A 155 15.60 -3.82 7.42
N ILE A 156 16.11 -4.97 7.85
CA ILE A 156 15.40 -5.94 8.69
C ILE A 156 14.93 -5.28 9.99
N ARG A 157 15.82 -4.56 10.67
CA ARG A 157 15.51 -3.87 11.93
C ARG A 157 14.41 -2.81 11.74
N ALA A 158 14.47 -2.03 10.66
CA ALA A 158 13.47 -1.00 10.38
C ALA A 158 12.09 -1.61 10.04
N LEU A 159 12.05 -2.66 9.23
CA LEU A 159 10.80 -3.33 8.85
C LEU A 159 10.09 -3.93 10.06
N LYS A 160 10.82 -4.51 11.01
CA LYS A 160 10.26 -5.11 12.23
C LYS A 160 9.53 -4.08 13.11
N VAL A 161 9.94 -2.81 13.08
CA VAL A 161 9.34 -1.74 13.90
C VAL A 161 8.50 -0.76 13.09
N ALA A 162 8.41 -0.98 11.78
CA ALA A 162 7.66 -0.09 10.90
C ALA A 162 6.18 -0.03 11.31
N ARG A 163 5.63 1.17 11.41
CA ARG A 163 4.22 1.44 11.70
C ARG A 163 3.77 2.62 10.87
N VAL A 164 2.54 2.54 10.39
CA VAL A 164 1.90 3.65 9.68
C VAL A 164 0.65 4.04 10.44
N LYS A 165 0.61 5.26 10.96
CA LYS A 165 -0.55 5.76 11.71
C LYS A 165 -1.82 5.69 10.86
N GLY A 166 -2.89 5.12 11.45
CA GLY A 166 -4.18 4.98 10.81
C GLY A 166 -4.22 3.97 9.64
N ARG A 167 -3.18 3.15 9.46
CA ARG A 167 -3.14 2.07 8.46
C ARG A 167 -2.81 0.76 9.15
N ILE A 168 -3.84 -0.03 9.44
CA ILE A 168 -3.73 -1.26 10.22
C ILE A 168 -2.90 -1.03 11.50
N GLU A 169 -3.11 0.11 12.12
CA GLU A 169 -2.39 0.51 13.34
C GLU A 169 -2.93 -0.30 14.52
N MET A 170 -2.13 -1.21 15.02
CA MET A 170 -2.48 -2.00 16.20
C MET A 170 -2.24 -1.20 17.47
N ILE A 171 -3.30 -1.10 18.30
CA ILE A 171 -3.26 -0.39 19.58
C ILE A 171 -3.34 -1.43 20.70
N LYS A 172 -2.28 -1.53 21.47
CA LYS A 172 -2.21 -2.45 22.61
C LYS A 172 -2.99 -1.88 23.79
N VAL A 173 -4.20 -2.35 23.99
CA VAL A 173 -5.07 -1.99 25.14
C VAL A 173 -5.38 -3.18 26.04
N SER A 174 -5.26 -4.41 25.54
CA SER A 174 -5.55 -5.65 26.27
C SER A 174 -4.75 -6.81 25.67
N ASP A 175 -4.54 -7.85 26.46
CA ASP A 175 -4.02 -9.13 25.97
C ASP A 175 -5.14 -10.12 25.58
N GLU A 176 -6.42 -9.74 25.79
CA GLU A 176 -7.58 -10.57 25.46
C GLU A 176 -8.08 -10.35 24.04
N PHE A 177 -7.83 -9.17 23.45
CA PHE A 177 -8.23 -8.82 22.08
C PHE A 177 -7.22 -7.90 21.41
N THR A 178 -7.21 -7.92 20.10
CA THR A 178 -6.45 -6.98 19.26
C THR A 178 -7.35 -5.84 18.85
N LEU A 179 -6.97 -4.60 19.16
CA LEU A 179 -7.61 -3.39 18.64
C LEU A 179 -6.78 -2.82 17.50
N MET A 180 -7.47 -2.45 16.43
CA MET A 180 -6.84 -1.98 15.21
C MET A 180 -7.56 -0.75 14.66
N ILE A 181 -6.80 0.21 14.15
CA ILE A 181 -7.32 1.37 13.41
C ILE A 181 -6.85 1.29 11.96
N ASP A 182 -7.78 1.43 11.03
CA ASP A 182 -7.49 1.51 9.60
C ASP A 182 -8.20 2.68 8.93
N TYR A 183 -7.70 3.05 7.77
CA TYR A 183 -8.23 4.14 6.96
C TYR A 183 -9.25 3.67 5.91
N ALA A 184 -9.62 2.41 5.89
CA ALA A 184 -10.63 1.89 4.97
C ALA A 184 -11.91 2.74 5.04
N HIS A 185 -12.25 3.42 3.95
CA HIS A 185 -13.35 4.39 3.92
C HIS A 185 -14.30 4.19 2.73
N ASN A 186 -14.16 3.06 2.02
CA ASN A 186 -15.05 2.58 0.99
C ASN A 186 -15.26 1.05 1.11
N ALA A 187 -16.21 0.50 0.37
CA ALA A 187 -16.58 -0.90 0.45
C ALA A 187 -15.42 -1.84 0.09
N MET A 188 -14.71 -1.54 -1.00
CA MET A 188 -13.61 -2.37 -1.50
C MET A 188 -12.44 -2.44 -0.50
N ALA A 189 -12.05 -1.30 0.07
CA ALA A 189 -10.99 -1.26 1.09
C ALA A 189 -11.41 -1.99 2.38
N LEU A 190 -12.67 -1.85 2.80
CA LEU A 190 -13.21 -2.54 3.97
C LEU A 190 -13.29 -4.06 3.73
N GLU A 191 -13.72 -4.49 2.54
CA GLU A 191 -13.75 -5.89 2.14
C GLU A 191 -12.35 -6.51 2.16
N SER A 192 -11.38 -5.85 1.55
CA SER A 192 -9.98 -6.28 1.55
C SER A 192 -9.43 -6.44 2.97
N LEU A 193 -9.69 -5.44 3.83
CA LEU A 193 -9.26 -5.48 5.24
C LEU A 193 -9.91 -6.64 6.00
N LEU A 194 -11.23 -6.76 5.96
CA LEU A 194 -11.95 -7.80 6.72
C LEU A 194 -11.62 -9.20 6.22
N THR A 195 -11.47 -9.39 4.91
CA THR A 195 -11.01 -10.65 4.30
C THR A 195 -9.61 -11.02 4.81
N THR A 196 -8.68 -10.07 4.78
CA THR A 196 -7.33 -10.26 5.32
C THR A 196 -7.37 -10.68 6.80
N LEU A 197 -8.20 -10.02 7.61
CA LEU A 197 -8.31 -10.35 9.04
C LEU A 197 -8.94 -11.73 9.29
N ARG A 198 -9.85 -12.17 8.42
CA ARG A 198 -10.42 -13.52 8.49
C ARG A 198 -9.38 -14.64 8.26
N GLU A 199 -8.35 -14.36 7.47
CA GLU A 199 -7.26 -15.32 7.25
C GLU A 199 -6.47 -15.65 8.53
N TYR A 200 -6.52 -14.77 9.55
CA TYR A 200 -5.95 -15.01 10.89
C TYR A 200 -6.86 -15.83 11.82
N HIS A 201 -8.00 -16.31 11.32
CA HIS A 201 -8.97 -17.14 12.04
C HIS A 201 -9.38 -16.57 13.41
N PRO A 202 -9.78 -15.28 13.50
CA PRO A 202 -10.21 -14.72 14.77
C PRO A 202 -11.44 -15.42 15.28
N HIS A 203 -11.51 -15.67 16.61
CA HIS A 203 -12.71 -16.21 17.23
C HIS A 203 -13.93 -15.30 17.03
N ARG A 204 -13.72 -13.98 17.02
CA ARG A 204 -14.73 -12.97 16.77
C ARG A 204 -14.11 -11.74 16.11
N LEU A 205 -14.67 -11.33 14.98
CA LEU A 205 -14.28 -10.12 14.25
C LEU A 205 -15.35 -9.03 14.44
N VAL A 206 -14.99 -7.94 15.09
CA VAL A 206 -15.87 -6.78 15.30
C VAL A 206 -15.43 -5.63 14.41
N CYS A 207 -16.34 -5.11 13.60
CA CYS A 207 -16.11 -3.97 12.74
C CYS A 207 -16.86 -2.74 13.24
N LEU A 208 -16.13 -1.67 13.55
CA LEU A 208 -16.71 -0.37 13.91
C LEU A 208 -16.32 0.65 12.84
N PHE A 209 -17.31 1.27 12.21
CA PHE A 209 -17.07 2.33 11.22
C PHE A 209 -18.16 3.37 11.21
N GLY A 210 -17.86 4.52 10.58
CA GLY A 210 -18.82 5.57 10.30
C GLY A 210 -18.60 6.16 8.90
N CYS A 211 -19.64 6.75 8.32
CA CYS A 211 -19.56 7.36 7.00
C CYS A 211 -19.83 8.85 7.06
N GLY A 212 -18.98 9.67 6.45
CA GLY A 212 -19.13 11.12 6.38
C GLY A 212 -20.41 11.58 5.70
N GLY A 213 -21.05 12.60 6.24
CA GLY A 213 -22.36 13.12 5.78
C GLY A 213 -22.37 13.60 4.33
N ASN A 214 -21.30 14.23 3.89
CA ASN A 214 -21.14 14.85 2.56
C ASN A 214 -20.53 13.92 1.50
N ARG A 215 -20.59 12.59 1.70
CA ARG A 215 -20.11 11.59 0.75
C ARG A 215 -21.27 10.87 0.07
N ALA A 216 -20.99 10.18 -1.03
CA ALA A 216 -21.99 9.41 -1.77
C ALA A 216 -22.78 8.47 -0.83
N LYS A 217 -24.10 8.57 -0.85
CA LYS A 217 -24.98 7.76 0.01
C LYS A 217 -24.82 6.25 -0.23
N ALA A 218 -24.57 5.84 -1.47
CA ALA A 218 -24.36 4.43 -1.83
C ALA A 218 -23.26 3.78 -0.99
N ARG A 219 -22.15 4.50 -0.75
CA ARG A 219 -21.03 4.02 0.08
C ARG A 219 -21.46 3.52 1.46
N ARG A 220 -22.48 4.13 2.07
CA ARG A 220 -22.98 3.73 3.40
C ARG A 220 -23.61 2.35 3.37
N TYR A 221 -24.40 2.09 2.32
CA TYR A 221 -25.07 0.80 2.12
C TYR A 221 -24.06 -0.29 1.76
N GLU A 222 -23.15 0.01 0.85
CA GLU A 222 -22.10 -0.91 0.40
C GLU A 222 -21.17 -1.31 1.55
N MET A 223 -20.70 -0.36 2.38
CA MET A 223 -19.88 -0.67 3.55
C MET A 223 -20.65 -1.46 4.60
N GLY A 224 -21.96 -1.16 4.80
CA GLY A 224 -22.83 -1.92 5.69
C GLY A 224 -23.00 -3.36 5.23
N GLU A 225 -23.18 -3.57 3.94
CA GLU A 225 -23.31 -4.91 3.33
C GLU A 225 -22.02 -5.71 3.49
N VAL A 226 -20.86 -5.14 3.16
CA VAL A 226 -19.56 -5.78 3.32
C VAL A 226 -19.30 -6.16 4.78
N SER A 227 -19.51 -5.24 5.71
CA SER A 227 -19.32 -5.50 7.13
C SER A 227 -20.28 -6.56 7.65
N GLY A 228 -21.55 -6.51 7.24
CA GLY A 228 -22.54 -7.52 7.62
C GLY A 228 -22.26 -8.93 7.11
N LYS A 229 -21.52 -9.05 6.00
CA LYS A 229 -21.10 -10.35 5.44
C LYS A 229 -19.83 -10.90 6.10
N LEU A 230 -18.89 -10.04 6.42
CA LEU A 230 -17.52 -10.44 6.79
C LEU A 230 -17.20 -10.29 8.29
N ALA A 231 -17.92 -9.46 9.04
CA ALA A 231 -17.76 -9.32 10.48
C ALA A 231 -18.80 -10.12 11.28
N ASP A 232 -18.46 -10.53 12.50
CA ASP A 232 -19.41 -11.19 13.42
C ASP A 232 -20.30 -10.18 14.15
N LEU A 233 -19.82 -8.94 14.27
CA LEU A 233 -20.56 -7.80 14.82
C LEU A 233 -20.15 -6.53 14.11
N THR A 234 -21.16 -5.78 13.66
CA THR A 234 -20.97 -4.45 13.06
C THR A 234 -21.51 -3.38 14.00
N ILE A 235 -20.69 -2.36 14.28
CA ILE A 235 -21.06 -1.18 15.03
C ILE A 235 -20.97 0.02 14.09
N ILE A 236 -22.10 0.66 13.80
CA ILE A 236 -22.17 1.82 12.95
C ILE A 236 -22.23 3.06 13.84
N THR A 237 -21.30 3.97 13.66
CA THR A 237 -21.26 5.24 14.38
C THR A 237 -21.44 6.42 13.43
N VAL A 238 -21.77 7.58 13.97
CA VAL A 238 -21.76 8.82 13.18
C VAL A 238 -20.33 9.35 13.07
N SER A 239 -19.89 9.61 11.87
CA SER A 239 -18.69 10.39 11.63
C SER A 239 -19.13 11.80 11.21
N TYR A 240 -18.89 12.79 12.03
CA TYR A 240 -19.31 14.19 11.84
C TYR A 240 -20.81 14.44 12.05
N THR A 241 -21.13 14.93 13.21
CA THR A 241 -22.48 15.36 13.61
C THR A 241 -22.80 16.81 13.22
N HIS A 242 -21.92 17.49 12.49
CA HIS A 242 -22.11 18.90 12.13
C HIS A 242 -21.86 19.16 10.66
#